data_2617f5567fd4605286c7e0681c7557e9
#
_entry.id   2617f5567fd4605286c7e0681c7557e9
#
_cell.length_a   1.000
_cell.length_b   1.000
_cell.length_c   1.000
_cell.angle_alpha   90.00
_cell.angle_beta   90.00
_cell.angle_gamma   90.00
#
_symmetry.space_group_name_H-M   'P 1'
#
loop_
_entity.id
_entity.type
_entity.pdbx_description
1 polymer ?
#
loop_
_entity_poly.entity_id
_entity_poly.type
_entity_poly.pdbx_seq_one_letter_code
_entity_poly.pdbx_strand_id
1 'polypeptide(L)'
;MIKTFFKLLLCILVYTIVRIIAMILLPSSQELMELSSAMDPLSMVMFLPISSAFVCFTMFFIIRHTYFGGVKLFLNIIYVMFFVSIFTQHIDTLFIGSAFPAMTRLDIAFTMLSGLFSLLATVPLMIYFFQNKSNVIENIKQNIKSLIPKLGIFGVIYLIIYGLFGFLFIFSVEEFRLFYSSIEINPLMLILFQLLRGILLGIFIIPLKNMIKTKNIFIISVCLVYLCMAVDLIMPNPLLYTKLRMFHLMEMATSMILFGIIVSNILWRK
;
A
#
# COMPACT_ATOMS: atom_id res chain seq x y z
N MET A 1 8.85 21.09 17.72
CA MET A 1 8.34 20.98 16.33
C MET A 1 9.46 20.92 15.30
N ILE A 2 10.35 21.90 15.21
CA ILE A 2 11.43 21.95 14.20
C ILE A 2 12.30 20.68 14.17
N LYS A 3 12.78 20.20 15.33
CA LYS A 3 13.57 18.96 15.42
C LYS A 3 12.84 17.72 14.87
N THR A 4 11.51 17.62 15.09
CA THR A 4 10.69 16.52 14.57
C THR A 4 10.57 16.57 13.05
N PHE A 5 10.40 17.77 12.49
CA PHE A 5 10.36 18.00 11.05
C PHE A 5 11.67 17.55 10.37
N PHE A 6 12.84 17.99 10.86
CA PHE A 6 14.12 17.57 10.28
C PHE A 6 14.38 16.06 10.37
N LYS A 7 13.98 15.42 11.48
CA LYS A 7 14.07 13.95 11.59
C LYS A 7 13.18 13.24 10.59
N LEU A 8 11.95 13.72 10.37
CA LEU A 8 11.04 13.15 9.37
C LEU A 8 11.59 13.35 7.96
N LEU A 9 12.10 14.54 7.65
CA LEU A 9 12.74 14.85 6.37
C LEU A 9 13.93 13.91 6.10
N LEU A 10 14.77 13.65 7.10
CA LEU A 10 15.87 12.68 6.96
C LEU A 10 15.36 11.28 6.63
N CYS A 11 14.29 10.82 7.28
CA CYS A 11 13.69 9.53 6.99
C CYS A 11 13.11 9.47 5.55
N ILE A 12 12.48 10.55 5.10
CA ILE A 12 11.97 10.66 3.71
C ILE A 12 13.13 10.57 2.71
N LEU A 13 14.23 11.29 2.98
CA LEU A 13 15.43 11.23 2.13
C LEU A 13 16.01 9.81 2.07
N VAL A 14 16.16 9.15 3.21
CA VAL A 14 16.67 7.77 3.25
C VAL A 14 15.77 6.83 2.47
N TYR A 15 14.45 6.90 2.68
CA TYR A 15 13.48 6.08 1.95
C TYR A 15 13.59 6.29 0.44
N THR A 16 13.63 7.57 0.01
CA THR A 16 13.73 7.95 -1.40
C THR A 16 15.05 7.49 -2.02
N ILE A 17 16.18 7.75 -1.35
CA ILE A 17 17.51 7.38 -1.86
C ILE A 17 17.65 5.87 -1.98
N VAL A 18 17.24 5.11 -0.97
CA VAL A 18 17.30 3.64 -1.02
C VAL A 18 16.42 3.08 -2.13
N ARG A 19 15.24 3.67 -2.35
CA ARG A 19 14.34 3.29 -3.45
C ARG A 19 14.99 3.54 -4.81
N ILE A 20 15.63 4.71 -5.01
CA ILE A 20 16.35 5.03 -6.23
C ILE A 20 17.52 4.05 -6.45
N ILE A 21 18.34 3.83 -5.43
CA ILE A 21 19.47 2.89 -5.51
C ILE A 21 18.98 1.49 -5.87
N ALA A 22 17.91 1.02 -5.22
CA ALA A 22 17.35 -0.29 -5.52
C ALA A 22 16.81 -0.37 -6.95
N MET A 23 16.17 0.67 -7.46
CA MET A 23 15.70 0.72 -8.85
C MET A 23 16.86 0.71 -9.88
N ILE A 24 18.02 1.28 -9.52
CA ILE A 24 19.21 1.27 -10.39
C ILE A 24 19.92 -0.09 -10.35
N LEU A 25 20.00 -0.72 -9.17
CA LEU A 25 20.76 -1.96 -8.98
C LEU A 25 19.96 -3.21 -9.36
N LEU A 26 18.65 -3.17 -9.28
CA LEU A 26 17.81 -4.30 -9.67
C LEU A 26 17.54 -4.25 -11.17
N PRO A 27 17.80 -5.33 -11.90
CA PRO A 27 17.62 -5.35 -13.35
C PRO A 27 16.15 -5.20 -13.71
N SER A 28 15.89 -4.46 -14.79
CA SER A 28 14.57 -4.39 -15.42
C SER A 28 14.64 -5.05 -16.81
N SER A 29 13.50 -5.54 -17.29
CA SER A 29 13.40 -6.06 -18.65
C SER A 29 13.76 -4.95 -19.67
N GLN A 30 14.29 -5.35 -20.82
CA GLN A 30 14.66 -4.40 -21.87
C GLN A 30 13.45 -3.57 -22.31
N GLU A 31 12.31 -4.18 -22.48
CA GLU A 31 11.06 -3.55 -22.87
C GLU A 31 10.59 -2.49 -21.86
N LEU A 32 10.67 -2.79 -20.58
CA LEU A 32 10.33 -1.82 -19.51
C LEU A 32 11.36 -0.67 -19.46
N MET A 33 12.63 -0.94 -19.71
CA MET A 33 13.67 0.10 -19.78
C MET A 33 13.46 1.04 -20.97
N GLU A 34 13.11 0.52 -22.15
CA GLU A 34 12.79 1.32 -23.33
C GLU A 34 11.59 2.25 -23.09
N LEU A 35 10.50 1.72 -22.51
CA LEU A 35 9.34 2.53 -22.14
C LEU A 35 9.68 3.60 -21.07
N SER A 36 10.50 3.23 -20.10
CA SER A 36 10.91 4.16 -19.04
C SER A 36 11.83 5.26 -19.54
N SER A 37 12.67 4.98 -20.55
CA SER A 37 13.58 5.96 -21.16
C SER A 37 12.84 7.09 -21.90
N ALA A 38 11.61 6.84 -22.33
CA ALA A 38 10.75 7.84 -22.97
C ALA A 38 10.07 8.78 -21.96
N MET A 39 10.18 8.50 -20.65
CA MET A 39 9.59 9.34 -19.61
C MET A 39 10.48 10.54 -19.28
N ASP A 40 9.84 11.64 -18.87
CA ASP A 40 10.56 12.79 -18.34
C ASP A 40 11.22 12.47 -16.99
N PRO A 41 12.57 12.43 -16.89
CA PRO A 41 13.26 12.12 -15.65
C PRO A 41 12.95 13.12 -14.52
N LEU A 42 12.68 14.40 -14.86
CA LEU A 42 12.40 15.45 -13.89
C LEU A 42 11.09 15.15 -13.13
N SER A 43 10.09 14.64 -13.83
CA SER A 43 8.82 14.28 -13.20
C SER A 43 8.99 13.13 -12.21
N MET A 44 9.83 12.13 -12.49
CA MET A 44 10.15 11.05 -11.54
C MET A 44 10.83 11.59 -10.28
N VAL A 45 11.82 12.46 -10.45
CA VAL A 45 12.54 13.08 -9.32
C VAL A 45 11.63 13.93 -8.45
N MET A 46 10.61 14.58 -9.01
CA MET A 46 9.67 15.41 -8.26
C MET A 46 8.63 14.59 -7.48
N PHE A 47 8.07 13.55 -8.07
CA PHE A 47 6.95 12.81 -7.46
C PHE A 47 7.37 11.69 -6.52
N LEU A 48 8.56 11.11 -6.68
CA LEU A 48 9.06 10.06 -5.80
C LEU A 48 9.21 10.53 -4.33
N PRO A 49 9.77 11.73 -4.03
CA PRO A 49 9.78 12.25 -2.66
C PRO A 49 8.39 12.46 -2.06
N ILE A 50 7.38 12.81 -2.87
CA ILE A 50 6.00 13.01 -2.40
C ILE A 50 5.41 11.68 -1.95
N SER A 51 5.55 10.61 -2.77
CA SER A 51 5.13 9.26 -2.38
C SER A 51 5.87 8.80 -1.13
N SER A 52 7.20 8.97 -1.08
CA SER A 52 8.03 8.64 0.07
C SER A 52 7.60 9.40 1.34
N ALA A 53 7.25 10.68 1.21
CA ALA A 53 6.78 11.50 2.32
C ALA A 53 5.47 10.98 2.91
N PHE A 54 4.54 10.54 2.06
CA PHE A 54 3.28 9.96 2.53
C PHE A 54 3.49 8.64 3.27
N VAL A 55 4.33 7.74 2.75
CA VAL A 55 4.69 6.47 3.39
C VAL A 55 5.39 6.74 4.74
N CYS A 56 6.36 7.65 4.79
CA CYS A 56 7.04 8.02 6.03
C CYS A 56 6.09 8.69 7.04
N PHE A 57 5.17 9.53 6.59
CA PHE A 57 4.16 10.13 7.46
C PHE A 57 3.24 9.05 8.05
N THR A 58 2.83 8.08 7.27
CA THR A 58 2.02 6.93 7.74
C THR A 58 2.75 6.15 8.83
N MET A 59 4.02 5.79 8.59
CA MET A 59 4.84 5.11 9.59
C MET A 59 5.04 5.98 10.86
N PHE A 60 5.32 7.27 10.70
CA PHE A 60 5.43 8.22 11.80
C PHE A 60 4.16 8.24 12.66
N PHE A 61 3.00 8.36 12.01
CA PHE A 61 1.72 8.37 12.70
C PHE A 61 1.51 7.10 13.53
N ILE A 62 1.76 5.92 12.96
CA ILE A 62 1.59 4.64 13.65
C ILE A 62 2.59 4.52 14.82
N ILE A 63 3.87 4.84 14.61
CA ILE A 63 4.92 4.73 15.63
C ILE A 63 4.64 5.64 16.82
N ARG A 64 4.08 6.83 16.60
CA ARG A 64 3.73 7.78 17.68
C ARG A 64 2.55 7.31 18.52
N HIS A 65 1.66 6.51 17.96
CA HIS A 65 0.41 6.09 18.62
C HIS A 65 0.37 4.62 19.03
N THR A 66 1.45 3.87 18.80
CA THR A 66 1.58 2.48 19.23
C THR A 66 2.10 2.40 20.67
N TYR A 67 1.79 1.27 21.33
CA TYR A 67 2.41 0.86 22.59
C TYR A 67 3.46 -0.26 22.41
N PHE A 68 3.68 -0.73 21.19
CA PHE A 68 4.78 -1.65 20.90
C PHE A 68 6.10 -0.89 20.80
N GLY A 69 7.21 -1.60 21.09
CA GLY A 69 8.56 -1.06 20.99
C GLY A 69 9.58 -2.07 20.47
N GLY A 70 10.77 -1.59 20.17
CA GLY A 70 11.91 -2.39 19.77
C GLY A 70 11.65 -3.28 18.55
N VAL A 71 12.18 -4.52 18.58
CA VAL A 71 12.07 -5.48 17.49
C VAL A 71 10.62 -5.84 17.16
N LYS A 72 9.75 -5.91 18.17
CA LYS A 72 8.34 -6.22 17.94
C LYS A 72 7.66 -5.12 17.11
N LEU A 73 7.92 -3.87 17.38
CA LEU A 73 7.43 -2.76 16.58
C LEU A 73 7.98 -2.80 15.16
N PHE A 74 9.30 -3.01 15.04
CA PHE A 74 9.98 -3.12 13.75
C PHE A 74 9.33 -4.17 12.84
N LEU A 75 9.19 -5.39 13.34
CA LEU A 75 8.61 -6.50 12.56
C LEU A 75 7.16 -6.24 12.14
N ASN A 76 6.35 -5.67 13.05
CA ASN A 76 4.96 -5.38 12.75
C ASN A 76 4.79 -4.23 11.72
N ILE A 77 5.60 -3.19 11.80
CA ILE A 77 5.58 -2.09 10.81
C ILE A 77 6.01 -2.62 9.44
N ILE A 78 7.13 -3.38 9.37
CA ILE A 78 7.56 -4.00 8.11
C ILE A 78 6.46 -4.89 7.54
N TYR A 79 5.89 -5.77 8.36
CA TYR A 79 4.82 -6.67 7.94
C TYR A 79 3.64 -5.89 7.34
N VAL A 80 3.08 -4.95 8.09
CA VAL A 80 1.91 -4.20 7.65
C VAL A 80 2.20 -3.38 6.40
N MET A 81 3.28 -2.60 6.40
CA MET A 81 3.62 -1.73 5.27
C MET A 81 3.96 -2.55 4.02
N PHE A 82 4.73 -3.63 4.16
CA PHE A 82 5.09 -4.46 3.02
C PHE A 82 3.87 -5.19 2.44
N PHE A 83 3.13 -5.94 3.26
CA PHE A 83 2.05 -6.77 2.75
C PHE A 83 0.84 -5.99 2.28
N VAL A 84 0.52 -4.86 2.92
CA VAL A 84 -0.61 -4.04 2.48
C VAL A 84 -0.23 -3.17 1.29
N SER A 85 0.80 -2.31 1.41
CA SER A 85 1.04 -1.28 0.41
C SER A 85 1.89 -1.73 -0.77
N ILE A 86 2.74 -2.77 -0.61
CA ILE A 86 3.63 -3.23 -1.68
C ILE A 86 3.10 -4.55 -2.26
N PHE A 87 3.03 -5.60 -1.45
CA PHE A 87 2.68 -6.94 -1.92
C PHE A 87 1.29 -6.99 -2.56
N THR A 88 0.25 -6.45 -1.87
CA THR A 88 -1.13 -6.51 -2.38
C THR A 88 -1.31 -5.73 -3.68
N GLN A 89 -0.60 -4.61 -3.85
CA GLN A 89 -0.63 -3.85 -5.09
C GLN A 89 0.00 -4.63 -6.26
N HIS A 90 1.11 -5.30 -6.02
CA HIS A 90 1.83 -6.02 -7.07
C HIS A 90 1.21 -7.39 -7.41
N ILE A 91 0.45 -8.00 -6.48
CA ILE A 91 -0.28 -9.23 -6.79
C ILE A 91 -1.41 -8.96 -7.78
N ASP A 92 -1.98 -7.75 -7.81
CA ASP A 92 -2.92 -7.33 -8.84
C ASP A 92 -2.25 -7.31 -10.21
N THR A 93 -1.07 -6.70 -10.30
CA THR A 93 -0.30 -6.66 -11.55
C THR A 93 0.05 -8.07 -12.06
N LEU A 94 0.34 -9.01 -11.14
CA LEU A 94 0.55 -10.41 -11.51
C LEU A 94 -0.72 -11.08 -12.04
N PHE A 95 -1.87 -10.76 -11.45
CA PHE A 95 -3.15 -11.33 -11.84
C PHE A 95 -3.64 -10.80 -13.17
N ILE A 96 -3.52 -9.49 -13.41
CA ILE A 96 -3.92 -8.83 -14.66
C ILE A 96 -2.73 -8.60 -15.60
N GLY A 97 -1.70 -9.45 -15.52
CA GLY A 97 -0.44 -9.29 -16.23
C GLY A 97 -0.57 -9.14 -17.75
N SER A 98 -1.65 -9.67 -18.35
CA SER A 98 -1.98 -9.44 -19.77
C SER A 98 -2.22 -7.96 -20.12
N ALA A 99 -2.60 -7.15 -19.13
CA ALA A 99 -2.77 -5.70 -19.31
C ALA A 99 -1.43 -4.95 -19.36
N PHE A 100 -0.34 -5.57 -18.91
CA PHE A 100 0.98 -4.97 -18.81
C PHE A 100 2.05 -5.88 -19.44
N PRO A 101 2.00 -6.13 -20.76
CA PRO A 101 2.86 -7.11 -21.42
C PRO A 101 4.35 -6.79 -21.29
N ALA A 102 4.72 -5.50 -21.19
CA ALA A 102 6.10 -5.07 -21.01
C ALA A 102 6.67 -5.36 -19.59
N MET A 103 5.85 -5.76 -18.64
CA MET A 103 6.26 -6.00 -17.26
C MET A 103 6.37 -7.50 -16.97
N THR A 104 7.58 -7.99 -16.84
CA THR A 104 7.82 -9.41 -16.51
C THR A 104 7.54 -9.69 -15.03
N ARG A 105 7.38 -10.97 -14.68
CA ARG A 105 7.25 -11.39 -13.27
C ARG A 105 8.48 -11.02 -12.44
N LEU A 106 9.67 -10.97 -13.04
CA LEU A 106 10.89 -10.54 -12.37
C LEU A 106 10.88 -9.04 -12.09
N ASP A 107 10.41 -8.21 -13.03
CA ASP A 107 10.24 -6.77 -12.80
C ASP A 107 9.32 -6.50 -11.59
N ILE A 108 8.22 -7.25 -11.50
CA ILE A 108 7.30 -7.16 -10.36
C ILE A 108 8.01 -7.56 -9.06
N ALA A 109 8.74 -8.67 -9.05
CA ALA A 109 9.48 -9.12 -7.87
C ALA A 109 10.56 -8.10 -7.45
N PHE A 110 11.29 -7.52 -8.40
CA PHE A 110 12.30 -6.51 -8.10
C PHE A 110 11.68 -5.19 -7.61
N THR A 111 10.52 -4.81 -8.12
CA THR A 111 9.78 -3.64 -7.59
C THR A 111 9.35 -3.88 -6.14
N MET A 112 8.84 -5.08 -5.81
CA MET A 112 8.55 -5.45 -4.42
C MET A 112 9.79 -5.43 -3.53
N LEU A 113 10.93 -5.96 -4.00
CA LEU A 113 12.20 -5.93 -3.27
C LEU A 113 12.71 -4.51 -3.03
N SER A 114 12.61 -3.63 -4.03
CA SER A 114 12.95 -2.21 -3.89
C SER A 114 12.16 -1.53 -2.77
N GLY A 115 10.86 -1.78 -2.71
CA GLY A 115 10.01 -1.31 -1.62
C GLY A 115 10.39 -1.89 -0.26
N LEU A 116 10.69 -3.19 -0.21
CA LEU A 116 11.13 -3.87 1.02
C LEU A 116 12.46 -3.30 1.54
N PHE A 117 13.46 -3.09 0.68
CA PHE A 117 14.74 -2.50 1.07
C PHE A 117 14.57 -1.08 1.62
N SER A 118 13.68 -0.29 1.00
CA SER A 118 13.36 1.05 1.47
C SER A 118 12.75 1.04 2.88
N LEU A 119 11.84 0.09 3.14
CA LEU A 119 11.26 -0.10 4.48
C LEU A 119 12.32 -0.57 5.49
N LEU A 120 13.15 -1.58 5.14
CA LEU A 120 14.19 -2.11 6.02
C LEU A 120 15.23 -1.06 6.43
N ALA A 121 15.56 -0.14 5.54
CA ALA A 121 16.47 0.96 5.84
C ALA A 121 15.82 2.06 6.71
N THR A 122 14.54 2.36 6.45
CA THR A 122 13.90 3.55 7.03
C THR A 122 13.20 3.26 8.37
N VAL A 123 12.57 2.08 8.53
CA VAL A 123 11.81 1.76 9.76
C VAL A 123 12.68 1.80 11.02
N PRO A 124 13.94 1.30 11.06
CA PRO A 124 14.80 1.44 12.24
C PRO A 124 15.05 2.90 12.63
N LEU A 125 15.30 3.77 11.65
CA LEU A 125 15.50 5.21 11.89
C LEU A 125 14.22 5.87 12.42
N MET A 126 13.07 5.52 11.86
CA MET A 126 11.77 6.01 12.32
C MET A 126 11.51 5.60 13.76
N ILE A 127 11.77 4.36 14.13
CA ILE A 127 11.63 3.86 15.50
C ILE A 127 12.60 4.60 16.43
N TYR A 128 13.87 4.71 16.07
CA TYR A 128 14.88 5.41 16.85
C TYR A 128 14.50 6.87 17.14
N PHE A 129 13.93 7.57 16.15
CA PHE A 129 13.60 8.99 16.29
C PHE A 129 12.25 9.26 16.95
N PHE A 130 11.26 8.38 16.78
CA PHE A 130 9.86 8.71 17.07
C PHE A 130 9.18 7.78 18.06
N GLN A 131 9.79 6.64 18.42
CA GLN A 131 9.22 5.72 19.39
C GLN A 131 9.13 6.40 20.78
N ASN A 132 7.98 6.25 21.43
CA ASN A 132 7.81 6.63 22.84
C ASN A 132 8.45 5.58 23.75
N LYS A 133 9.39 6.02 24.62
CA LYS A 133 10.12 5.12 25.54
C LYS A 133 9.25 4.51 26.67
N SER A 134 8.05 5.04 26.89
CA SER A 134 7.13 4.61 27.95
C SER A 134 6.17 3.48 27.54
N ASN A 135 6.43 2.83 26.43
CA ASN A 135 5.52 1.83 25.88
C ASN A 135 5.66 0.49 26.61
N VAL A 136 4.63 0.12 27.35
CA VAL A 136 4.50 -1.18 28.00
C VAL A 136 4.02 -2.20 26.97
N ILE A 137 4.66 -3.36 26.94
CA ILE A 137 4.27 -4.46 26.05
C ILE A 137 3.06 -5.16 26.69
N GLU A 138 1.86 -4.79 26.29
CA GLU A 138 0.67 -5.59 26.57
C GLU A 138 0.51 -6.65 25.49
N ASN A 139 0.50 -7.93 25.92
CA ASN A 139 0.16 -9.05 25.03
C ASN A 139 -1.37 -9.17 24.94
N ILE A 140 -1.96 -8.50 23.96
CA ILE A 140 -3.37 -8.69 23.62
C ILE A 140 -3.49 -10.01 22.86
N LYS A 141 -3.92 -11.07 23.55
CA LYS A 141 -4.27 -12.35 22.90
C LYS A 141 -5.56 -12.15 22.11
N GLN A 142 -5.49 -12.18 20.80
CA GLN A 142 -6.69 -12.23 19.96
C GLN A 142 -7.20 -13.67 19.85
N ASN A 143 -8.51 -13.81 19.91
CA ASN A 143 -9.16 -15.09 19.65
C ASN A 143 -9.26 -15.31 18.14
N ILE A 144 -8.40 -16.17 17.58
CA ILE A 144 -8.33 -16.46 16.14
C ILE A 144 -9.67 -16.98 15.61
N LYS A 145 -10.41 -17.76 16.41
CA LYS A 145 -11.72 -18.30 15.99
C LYS A 145 -12.74 -17.21 15.69
N SER A 146 -12.67 -16.07 16.37
CA SER A 146 -13.57 -14.93 16.11
C SER A 146 -13.17 -14.11 14.88
N LEU A 147 -11.98 -14.31 14.32
CA LEU A 147 -11.49 -13.60 13.14
C LEU A 147 -11.95 -14.24 11.84
N ILE A 148 -12.04 -15.58 11.78
CA ILE A 148 -12.38 -16.32 10.56
C ILE A 148 -13.65 -15.79 9.88
N PRO A 149 -14.82 -15.67 10.57
CA PRO A 149 -16.02 -15.15 9.92
C PRO A 149 -15.87 -13.69 9.48
N LYS A 150 -15.11 -12.87 10.23
CA LYS A 150 -14.85 -11.47 9.86
C LYS A 150 -14.04 -11.38 8.57
N LEU A 151 -13.07 -12.27 8.37
CA LEU A 151 -12.26 -12.29 7.13
C LEU A 151 -13.11 -12.62 5.89
N GLY A 152 -14.03 -13.56 5.98
CA GLY A 152 -14.99 -13.82 4.91
C GLY A 152 -15.85 -12.60 4.56
N ILE A 153 -16.34 -11.91 5.60
CA ILE A 153 -17.09 -10.65 5.44
C ILE A 153 -16.25 -9.59 4.75
N PHE A 154 -14.93 -9.48 5.05
CA PHE A 154 -14.04 -8.52 4.40
C PHE A 154 -13.88 -8.78 2.92
N GLY A 155 -13.75 -10.05 2.51
CA GLY A 155 -13.75 -10.43 1.10
C GLY A 155 -14.99 -9.95 0.37
N VAL A 156 -16.17 -10.21 0.93
CA VAL A 156 -17.45 -9.78 0.34
C VAL A 156 -17.57 -8.25 0.28
N ILE A 157 -17.24 -7.55 1.36
CA ILE A 157 -17.27 -6.07 1.39
C ILE A 157 -16.32 -5.50 0.36
N TYR A 158 -15.10 -6.04 0.26
CA TYR A 158 -14.12 -5.60 -0.72
C TYR A 158 -14.63 -5.78 -2.15
N LEU A 159 -15.20 -6.96 -2.47
CA LEU A 159 -15.79 -7.23 -3.77
C LEU A 159 -16.91 -6.25 -4.13
N ILE A 160 -17.80 -5.93 -3.18
CA ILE A 160 -18.88 -4.96 -3.39
C ILE A 160 -18.31 -3.55 -3.64
N ILE A 161 -17.35 -3.10 -2.83
CA ILE A 161 -16.72 -1.79 -2.99
C ILE A 161 -15.98 -1.72 -4.33
N TYR A 162 -15.17 -2.74 -4.66
CA TYR A 162 -14.45 -2.83 -5.93
C TYR A 162 -15.41 -2.77 -7.11
N GLY A 163 -16.49 -3.57 -7.08
CA GLY A 163 -17.50 -3.57 -8.13
C GLY A 163 -18.21 -2.22 -8.27
N LEU A 164 -18.59 -1.59 -7.15
CA LEU A 164 -19.26 -0.30 -7.15
C LEU A 164 -18.37 0.81 -7.74
N PHE A 165 -17.13 0.94 -7.24
CA PHE A 165 -16.22 1.97 -7.72
C PHE A 165 -15.74 1.70 -9.14
N GLY A 166 -15.39 0.44 -9.48
CA GLY A 166 -15.04 0.05 -10.83
C GLY A 166 -16.15 0.38 -11.82
N PHE A 167 -17.41 0.03 -11.49
CA PHE A 167 -18.58 0.36 -12.31
C PHE A 167 -18.73 1.88 -12.49
N LEU A 168 -18.69 2.66 -11.40
CA LEU A 168 -18.82 4.11 -11.47
C LEU A 168 -17.76 4.74 -12.37
N PHE A 169 -16.48 4.32 -12.25
CA PHE A 169 -15.39 4.88 -13.05
C PHE A 169 -15.39 4.39 -14.50
N ILE A 170 -15.67 3.10 -14.75
CA ILE A 170 -15.77 2.55 -16.12
C ILE A 170 -16.86 3.25 -16.91
N PHE A 171 -18.02 3.51 -16.30
CA PHE A 171 -19.12 4.19 -16.99
C PHE A 171 -18.94 5.70 -17.09
N SER A 172 -18.22 6.32 -16.18
CA SER A 172 -18.03 7.79 -16.15
C SER A 172 -16.83 8.26 -16.98
N VAL A 173 -15.86 7.38 -17.26
CA VAL A 173 -14.59 7.75 -17.89
C VAL A 173 -14.31 6.83 -19.08
N GLU A 174 -14.35 7.37 -20.28
CA GLU A 174 -14.17 6.61 -21.52
C GLU A 174 -12.82 5.88 -21.59
N GLU A 175 -11.76 6.52 -21.12
CA GLU A 175 -10.42 5.94 -21.08
C GLU A 175 -10.33 4.69 -20.21
N PHE A 176 -11.08 4.65 -19.11
CA PHE A 176 -11.20 3.44 -18.28
C PHE A 176 -11.90 2.32 -19.04
N ARG A 177 -13.01 2.65 -19.70
CA ARG A 177 -13.77 1.67 -20.50
C ARG A 177 -12.90 1.07 -21.60
N LEU A 178 -12.15 1.91 -22.33
CA LEU A 178 -11.25 1.45 -23.38
C LEU A 178 -10.12 0.58 -22.83
N PHE A 179 -9.49 0.98 -21.74
CA PHE A 179 -8.44 0.21 -21.09
C PHE A 179 -8.94 -1.17 -20.65
N TYR A 180 -10.03 -1.22 -19.91
CA TYR A 180 -10.55 -2.51 -19.41
C TYR A 180 -11.16 -3.38 -20.49
N SER A 181 -11.70 -2.83 -21.57
CA SER A 181 -12.21 -3.62 -22.70
C SER A 181 -11.11 -4.34 -23.48
N SER A 182 -9.87 -3.87 -23.39
CA SER A 182 -8.71 -4.52 -24.01
C SER A 182 -8.13 -5.68 -23.19
N ILE A 183 -8.61 -5.88 -21.96
CA ILE A 183 -8.07 -6.89 -21.04
C ILE A 183 -8.97 -8.11 -21.04
N GLU A 184 -8.46 -9.24 -21.49
CA GLU A 184 -9.16 -10.53 -21.41
C GLU A 184 -9.02 -11.14 -20.01
N ILE A 185 -10.00 -10.90 -19.14
CA ILE A 185 -10.05 -11.50 -17.81
C ILE A 185 -11.31 -12.36 -17.68
N ASN A 186 -11.14 -13.60 -17.21
CA ASN A 186 -12.28 -14.43 -16.85
C ASN A 186 -13.03 -13.81 -15.65
N PRO A 187 -14.34 -13.46 -15.79
CA PRO A 187 -15.09 -12.77 -14.72
C PRO A 187 -15.14 -13.55 -13.41
N LEU A 188 -15.24 -14.89 -13.47
CA LEU A 188 -15.25 -15.72 -12.26
C LEU A 188 -13.91 -15.63 -11.52
N MET A 189 -12.80 -15.70 -12.25
CA MET A 189 -11.46 -15.56 -11.67
C MET A 189 -11.25 -14.18 -11.05
N LEU A 190 -11.76 -13.13 -11.69
CA LEU A 190 -11.72 -11.78 -11.14
C LEU A 190 -12.49 -11.70 -9.81
N ILE A 191 -13.70 -12.26 -9.74
CA ILE A 191 -14.50 -12.27 -8.50
C ILE A 191 -13.76 -13.02 -7.39
N LEU A 192 -13.24 -14.21 -7.67
CA LEU A 192 -12.50 -15.01 -6.68
C LEU A 192 -11.23 -14.30 -6.21
N PHE A 193 -10.53 -13.65 -7.13
CA PHE A 193 -9.33 -12.87 -6.81
C PHE A 193 -9.66 -11.67 -5.90
N GLN A 194 -10.72 -10.92 -6.20
CA GLN A 194 -11.10 -9.77 -5.38
C GLN A 194 -11.61 -10.19 -3.98
N LEU A 195 -12.32 -11.33 -3.88
CA LEU A 195 -12.66 -11.92 -2.59
C LEU A 195 -11.41 -12.25 -1.77
N LEU A 196 -10.45 -12.93 -2.38
CA LEU A 196 -9.17 -13.28 -1.74
C LEU A 196 -8.41 -12.02 -1.31
N ARG A 197 -8.35 -11.01 -2.17
CA ARG A 197 -7.68 -9.74 -1.88
C ARG A 197 -8.27 -9.04 -0.67
N GLY A 198 -9.58 -8.97 -0.55
CA GLY A 198 -10.26 -8.40 0.63
C GLY A 198 -9.95 -9.16 1.92
N ILE A 199 -9.86 -10.50 1.85
CA ILE A 199 -9.44 -11.35 2.98
C ILE A 199 -8.00 -11.05 3.37
N LEU A 200 -7.07 -10.99 2.40
CA LEU A 200 -5.65 -10.71 2.63
C LEU A 200 -5.44 -9.32 3.25
N LEU A 201 -6.10 -8.30 2.71
CA LEU A 201 -6.07 -6.95 3.28
C LEU A 201 -6.55 -6.94 4.74
N GLY A 202 -7.59 -7.70 5.07
CA GLY A 202 -8.05 -7.87 6.44
C GLY A 202 -7.02 -8.55 7.34
N ILE A 203 -6.36 -9.61 6.87
CA ILE A 203 -5.31 -10.32 7.61
C ILE A 203 -4.12 -9.39 7.89
N PHE A 204 -3.67 -8.66 6.88
CA PHE A 204 -2.45 -7.85 6.97
C PHE A 204 -2.56 -6.65 7.92
N ILE A 205 -3.78 -6.18 8.23
CA ILE A 205 -3.97 -5.10 9.22
C ILE A 205 -4.20 -5.59 10.67
N ILE A 206 -4.31 -6.90 10.90
CA ILE A 206 -4.48 -7.45 12.26
C ILE A 206 -3.40 -6.97 13.23
N PRO A 207 -2.10 -6.93 12.85
CA PRO A 207 -1.06 -6.42 13.74
C PRO A 207 -1.31 -4.98 14.20
N LEU A 208 -1.86 -4.10 13.35
CA LEU A 208 -2.21 -2.72 13.74
C LEU A 208 -3.22 -2.68 14.88
N LYS A 209 -4.23 -3.55 14.86
CA LYS A 209 -5.19 -3.64 15.96
C LYS A 209 -4.51 -3.95 17.28
N ASN A 210 -3.49 -4.82 17.26
CA ASN A 210 -2.74 -5.21 18.45
C ASN A 210 -1.77 -4.13 18.94
N MET A 211 -1.41 -3.18 18.06
CA MET A 211 -0.44 -2.12 18.34
C MET A 211 -1.08 -0.84 18.88
N ILE A 212 -2.33 -0.58 18.56
CA ILE A 212 -2.99 0.73 18.75
C ILE A 212 -4.06 0.64 19.83
N LYS A 213 -4.04 1.64 20.74
CA LYS A 213 -4.91 1.64 21.95
C LYS A 213 -6.33 2.10 21.70
N THR A 214 -6.56 3.02 20.77
CA THR A 214 -7.85 3.67 20.58
C THR A 214 -8.45 3.39 19.21
N LYS A 215 -9.77 3.27 19.16
CA LYS A 215 -10.52 2.96 17.94
C LYS A 215 -10.26 3.99 16.84
N ASN A 216 -10.32 5.28 17.15
CA ASN A 216 -10.19 6.33 16.15
C ASN A 216 -8.78 6.35 15.52
N ILE A 217 -7.75 6.19 16.36
CA ILE A 217 -6.37 6.10 15.87
C ILE A 217 -6.18 4.85 15.02
N PHE A 218 -6.81 3.72 15.40
CA PHE A 218 -6.77 2.50 14.59
C PHE A 218 -7.41 2.71 13.22
N ILE A 219 -8.61 3.30 13.15
CA ILE A 219 -9.29 3.61 11.88
C ILE A 219 -8.39 4.49 10.99
N ILE A 220 -7.85 5.59 11.55
CA ILE A 220 -6.96 6.48 10.80
C ILE A 220 -5.72 5.74 10.31
N SER A 221 -5.09 4.92 11.15
CA SER A 221 -3.90 4.14 10.78
C SER A 221 -4.18 3.17 9.63
N VAL A 222 -5.32 2.46 9.67
CA VAL A 222 -5.73 1.54 8.60
C VAL A 222 -5.98 2.30 7.30
N CYS A 223 -6.69 3.43 7.36
CA CYS A 223 -6.94 4.26 6.18
C CYS A 223 -5.62 4.79 5.58
N LEU A 224 -4.69 5.26 6.41
CA LEU A 224 -3.39 5.74 5.94
C LEU A 224 -2.57 4.63 5.28
N VAL A 225 -2.54 3.42 5.86
CA VAL A 225 -1.83 2.27 5.29
C VAL A 225 -2.46 1.85 3.96
N TYR A 226 -3.78 1.82 3.87
CA TYR A 226 -4.46 1.50 2.61
C TYR A 226 -4.24 2.58 1.55
N LEU A 227 -4.19 3.85 1.93
CA LEU A 227 -3.85 4.94 1.01
C LEU A 227 -2.42 4.84 0.47
N CYS A 228 -1.47 4.22 1.20
CA CYS A 228 -0.14 3.97 0.67
C CYS A 228 -0.15 3.12 -0.61
N MET A 229 -1.18 2.28 -0.82
CA MET A 229 -1.34 1.54 -2.08
C MET A 229 -1.65 2.48 -3.26
N ALA A 230 -2.43 3.53 -3.03
CA ALA A 230 -2.83 4.46 -4.07
C ALA A 230 -1.76 5.51 -4.37
N VAL A 231 -0.96 5.89 -3.35
CA VAL A 231 -0.06 7.06 -3.47
C VAL A 231 1.03 6.89 -4.53
N ASP A 232 1.44 5.66 -4.82
CA ASP A 232 2.43 5.40 -5.88
C ASP A 232 1.89 5.72 -7.29
N LEU A 233 0.56 5.79 -7.47
CA LEU A 233 -0.06 6.26 -8.72
C LEU A 233 0.14 7.76 -8.98
N ILE A 234 0.64 8.53 -8.00
CA ILE A 234 1.07 9.92 -8.23
C ILE A 234 2.29 9.95 -9.15
N MET A 235 3.17 8.95 -9.03
CA MET A 235 4.39 8.88 -9.84
C MET A 235 4.06 8.63 -11.31
N PRO A 236 4.77 9.29 -12.24
CA PRO A 236 4.76 8.91 -13.63
C PRO A 236 5.01 7.42 -13.80
N ASN A 237 4.28 6.80 -14.71
CA ASN A 237 4.35 5.37 -14.95
C ASN A 237 4.29 5.13 -16.46
N PRO A 238 5.24 4.42 -17.08
CA PRO A 238 5.26 4.18 -18.51
C PRO A 238 4.11 3.29 -19.00
N LEU A 239 3.48 2.53 -18.09
CA LEU A 239 2.40 1.60 -18.40
C LEU A 239 1.01 2.25 -18.36
N LEU A 240 0.87 3.40 -17.69
CA LEU A 240 -0.41 4.09 -17.51
C LEU A 240 -0.26 5.58 -17.86
N TYR A 241 -0.94 6.02 -18.89
CA TYR A 241 -0.96 7.44 -19.24
C TYR A 241 -1.62 8.29 -18.13
N THR A 242 -1.24 9.56 -18.06
CA THR A 242 -1.49 10.44 -16.91
C THR A 242 -2.97 10.52 -16.52
N LYS A 243 -3.89 10.65 -17.48
CA LYS A 243 -5.32 10.78 -17.20
C LYS A 243 -5.87 9.51 -16.55
N LEU A 244 -5.59 8.34 -17.13
CA LEU A 244 -6.02 7.05 -16.59
C LEU A 244 -5.45 6.83 -15.18
N ARG A 245 -4.19 7.14 -14.99
CA ARG A 245 -3.49 7.01 -13.70
C ARG A 245 -4.10 7.90 -12.61
N MET A 246 -4.43 9.17 -12.93
CA MET A 246 -5.05 10.08 -11.96
C MET A 246 -6.46 9.62 -11.57
N PHE A 247 -7.25 9.14 -12.52
CA PHE A 247 -8.56 8.58 -12.20
C PHE A 247 -8.44 7.30 -11.36
N HIS A 248 -7.48 6.43 -11.69
CA HIS A 248 -7.22 5.22 -10.91
C HIS A 248 -6.73 5.55 -9.48
N LEU A 249 -5.94 6.61 -9.32
CA LEU A 249 -5.57 7.14 -8.00
C LEU A 249 -6.82 7.54 -7.20
N MET A 250 -7.76 8.28 -7.81
CA MET A 250 -8.98 8.73 -7.14
C MET A 250 -9.89 7.54 -6.78
N GLU A 251 -10.09 6.62 -7.70
CA GLU A 251 -10.86 5.39 -7.50
C GLU A 251 -10.28 4.57 -6.35
N MET A 252 -8.99 4.27 -6.41
CA MET A 252 -8.32 3.47 -5.40
C MET A 252 -8.28 4.18 -4.03
N ALA A 253 -8.01 5.48 -3.98
CA ALA A 253 -7.98 6.22 -2.72
C ALA A 253 -9.35 6.23 -2.04
N THR A 254 -10.43 6.52 -2.77
CA THR A 254 -11.78 6.59 -2.20
C THR A 254 -12.30 5.23 -1.77
N SER A 255 -12.12 4.20 -2.60
CA SER A 255 -12.53 2.82 -2.30
C SER A 255 -11.78 2.27 -1.10
N MET A 256 -10.46 2.51 -0.99
CA MET A 256 -9.62 2.04 0.12
C MET A 256 -9.92 2.76 1.44
N ILE A 257 -10.23 4.05 1.43
CA ILE A 257 -10.70 4.76 2.63
C ILE A 257 -12.01 4.16 3.13
N LEU A 258 -12.99 3.98 2.24
CA LEU A 258 -14.29 3.39 2.60
C LEU A 258 -14.11 1.97 3.17
N PHE A 259 -13.35 1.13 2.49
CA PHE A 259 -13.03 -0.22 2.95
C PHE A 259 -12.32 -0.19 4.32
N GLY A 260 -11.32 0.68 4.50
CA GLY A 260 -10.58 0.85 5.74
C GLY A 260 -11.46 1.23 6.92
N ILE A 261 -12.39 2.17 6.74
CA ILE A 261 -13.36 2.57 7.77
C ILE A 261 -14.24 1.38 8.17
N ILE A 262 -14.81 0.66 7.21
CA ILE A 262 -15.74 -0.44 7.46
C ILE A 262 -15.02 -1.59 8.19
N VAL A 263 -13.89 -2.06 7.64
CA VAL A 263 -13.11 -3.18 8.19
C VAL A 263 -12.60 -2.85 9.60
N SER A 264 -12.11 -1.63 9.82
CA SER A 264 -11.65 -1.19 11.13
C SER A 264 -12.76 -1.22 12.18
N ASN A 265 -13.98 -0.79 11.82
CA ASN A 265 -15.12 -0.83 12.71
C ASN A 265 -15.52 -2.28 13.07
N ILE A 266 -15.49 -3.20 12.10
CA ILE A 266 -15.80 -4.63 12.31
C ILE A 266 -14.72 -5.31 13.17
N LEU A 267 -13.44 -5.03 12.90
CA LEU A 267 -12.32 -5.58 13.68
C LEU A 267 -12.32 -5.08 15.12
N TRP A 268 -12.70 -3.82 15.35
CA TRP A 268 -12.68 -3.23 16.68
C TRP A 268 -13.77 -3.79 17.61
N ARG A 269 -14.88 -4.24 17.04
CA ARG A 269 -15.92 -4.91 17.82
C ARG A 269 -15.39 -6.22 18.41
N LYS A 270 -15.63 -6.44 19.70
CA LYS A 270 -15.27 -7.66 20.44
C LYS A 270 -15.98 -8.90 19.89
#